data_0a76e4a84da6a0e04f09fd5045ba0a64
#
_entry.id   0a76e4a84da6a0e04f09fd5045ba0a64
#
_cell.length_a   1.000
_cell.length_b   1.000
_cell.length_c   1.000
_cell.angle_alpha   90.00
_cell.angle_beta   90.00
_cell.angle_gamma   90.00
#
_symmetry.space_group_name_H-M   'P 1'
#
loop_
_entity.id
_entity.type
_entity.pdbx_description
1 polymer ?
#
loop_
_entity_poly.entity_id
_entity_poly.type
_entity_poly.pdbx_seq_one_letter_code
_entity_poly.pdbx_strand_id
1 'polypeptide(L)'
;MAQYLSGLLTAWATAQLGLSVFFMLAYFLGRRELEYSIFSLLCLSLSLGTAGAAYDYAQDGVAGRLLADQITHSGMILAAAFNLHFALCFAKTQPLLRRVSWLYVVAAFYLVLLWSGAWWHRGEPRVLDAFLFGRKIVQVVGDPNWLGKSFYVVALLETAAAAAVLVSAYRAGQREVGSAIIGILCILPAVANDGGSAFGFLQNAIPLLPHAFLLYAFGVAGTLLLRYRVSKDELEEAARSLQEKTEELRHSYAELRLVQNELVSKKQLAAVGELAAAIAHEVRNPLAVIVNAVAGLRRSVVRDEDRTMLLGIVDEEAARLNRLVTDLLRFARPVSVKRSPVSLLELANRSRSSAMLDGHQIVVQMDEDPELQTVWVDPSLFRLVFDNLVENACQAMKSGGTVQIVVHRGQLRGEPAVRIEIADSGQGMEQGVRERALDPFFTTRPSGTGLGLPIVHRIVEAHGGEIHLDSEEGHGTIVTLLLPLGPPAEAELTPGVATIVVQQERSA
;
A
#
# COMPACT_ATOMS: atom_id res chain seq x y z
N MET A 1 -7.64 -35.89 53.88
CA MET A 1 -6.62 -35.88 52.79
C MET A 1 -7.29 -35.88 51.41
N ALA A 2 -8.20 -36.79 51.12
CA ALA A 2 -8.93 -36.84 49.80
C ALA A 2 -9.61 -35.51 49.46
N GLN A 3 -10.39 -34.92 50.37
CA GLN A 3 -11.03 -33.60 50.15
C GLN A 3 -10.01 -32.48 49.91
N TYR A 4 -8.86 -32.51 50.58
CA TYR A 4 -7.79 -31.53 50.33
C TYR A 4 -7.20 -31.69 48.91
N LEU A 5 -6.93 -32.94 48.50
CA LEU A 5 -6.45 -33.23 47.15
C LEU A 5 -7.48 -32.87 46.05
N SER A 6 -8.76 -33.19 46.29
CA SER A 6 -9.86 -32.77 45.43
C SER A 6 -9.88 -31.24 45.27
N GLY A 7 -9.84 -30.50 46.36
CA GLY A 7 -9.81 -29.02 46.32
C GLY A 7 -8.62 -28.45 45.58
N LEU A 8 -7.42 -29.01 45.81
CA LEU A 8 -6.19 -28.61 45.15
C LEU A 8 -6.25 -28.85 43.62
N LEU A 9 -6.68 -30.06 43.21
CA LEU A 9 -6.82 -30.40 41.79
C LEU A 9 -7.94 -29.59 41.12
N THR A 10 -9.04 -29.27 41.83
CA THR A 10 -10.08 -28.37 41.30
C THR A 10 -9.50 -26.97 41.02
N ALA A 11 -8.68 -26.43 41.93
CA ALA A 11 -8.01 -25.16 41.72
C ALA A 11 -7.07 -25.20 40.50
N TRP A 12 -6.35 -26.30 40.32
CA TRP A 12 -5.45 -26.49 39.18
C TRP A 12 -6.21 -26.63 37.86
N ALA A 13 -7.31 -27.40 37.83
CA ALA A 13 -8.18 -27.51 36.66
C ALA A 13 -8.76 -26.13 36.26
N THR A 14 -9.17 -25.34 37.24
CA THR A 14 -9.64 -23.97 37.00
C THR A 14 -8.56 -23.06 36.43
N ALA A 15 -7.33 -23.14 36.95
CA ALA A 15 -6.22 -22.36 36.39
C ALA A 15 -5.88 -22.77 34.93
N GLN A 16 -5.89 -24.05 34.61
CA GLN A 16 -5.69 -24.57 33.26
C GLN A 16 -6.83 -24.13 32.31
N LEU A 17 -8.07 -24.14 32.77
CA LEU A 17 -9.20 -23.62 32.02
C LEU A 17 -9.06 -22.10 31.75
N GLY A 18 -8.61 -21.34 32.76
CA GLY A 18 -8.31 -19.91 32.60
C GLY A 18 -7.24 -19.66 31.54
N LEU A 19 -6.16 -20.46 31.54
CA LEU A 19 -5.15 -20.40 30.48
C LEU A 19 -5.74 -20.74 29.10
N SER A 20 -6.58 -21.76 29.00
CA SER A 20 -7.25 -22.12 27.75
C SER A 20 -8.07 -20.95 27.20
N VAL A 21 -8.92 -20.34 28.01
CA VAL A 21 -9.74 -19.17 27.60
C VAL A 21 -8.84 -17.99 27.18
N PHE A 22 -7.81 -17.70 27.98
CA PHE A 22 -6.88 -16.61 27.67
C PHE A 22 -6.21 -16.79 26.31
N PHE A 23 -5.66 -17.96 26.02
CA PHE A 23 -4.98 -18.20 24.73
C PHE A 23 -5.94 -18.34 23.57
N MET A 24 -7.16 -18.79 23.78
CA MET A 24 -8.21 -18.76 22.74
C MET A 24 -8.61 -17.32 22.39
N LEU A 25 -8.76 -16.45 23.37
CA LEU A 25 -9.00 -15.02 23.15
C LEU A 25 -7.80 -14.37 22.45
N ALA A 26 -6.56 -14.71 22.86
CA ALA A 26 -5.36 -14.22 22.21
C ALA A 26 -5.28 -14.63 20.72
N TYR A 27 -5.75 -15.83 20.38
CA TYR A 27 -5.88 -16.28 19.01
C TYR A 27 -6.88 -15.45 18.19
N PHE A 28 -8.10 -15.21 18.75
CA PHE A 28 -9.13 -14.46 18.02
C PHE A 28 -8.88 -12.96 17.92
N LEU A 29 -8.30 -12.36 18.95
CA LEU A 29 -8.02 -10.92 19.03
C LEU A 29 -6.65 -10.53 18.47
N GLY A 30 -5.76 -11.50 18.28
CA GLY A 30 -4.39 -11.30 17.83
C GLY A 30 -4.12 -11.74 16.39
N ARG A 31 -2.93 -12.27 16.15
CA ARG A 31 -2.42 -12.65 14.79
C ARG A 31 -3.02 -13.93 14.21
N ARG A 32 -3.95 -14.59 14.89
CA ARG A 32 -4.52 -15.90 14.50
C ARG A 32 -3.46 -16.99 14.27
N GLU A 33 -2.38 -16.95 15.04
CA GLU A 33 -1.33 -17.97 14.98
C GLU A 33 -1.88 -19.29 15.54
N LEU A 34 -1.76 -20.35 14.76
CA LEU A 34 -2.32 -21.69 15.09
C LEU A 34 -1.80 -22.22 16.42
N GLU A 35 -0.61 -21.86 16.82
CA GLU A 35 0.04 -22.25 18.08
C GLU A 35 -0.80 -21.88 19.32
N TYR A 36 -1.45 -20.69 19.31
CA TYR A 36 -2.30 -20.24 20.44
C TYR A 36 -3.57 -21.07 20.55
N SER A 37 -4.22 -21.42 19.43
CA SER A 37 -5.42 -22.23 19.43
C SER A 37 -5.14 -23.67 19.86
N ILE A 38 -4.02 -24.28 19.39
CA ILE A 38 -3.65 -25.64 19.78
C ILE A 38 -3.25 -25.68 21.24
N PHE A 39 -2.51 -24.67 21.73
CA PHE A 39 -2.17 -24.59 23.15
C PHE A 39 -3.42 -24.39 24.04
N SER A 40 -4.39 -23.61 23.59
CA SER A 40 -5.69 -23.48 24.27
C SER A 40 -6.41 -24.84 24.38
N LEU A 41 -6.47 -25.62 23.30
CA LEU A 41 -7.07 -26.96 23.30
C LEU A 41 -6.27 -27.93 24.17
N LEU A 42 -4.96 -27.81 24.21
CA LEU A 42 -4.10 -28.58 25.12
C LEU A 42 -4.45 -28.24 26.57
N CYS A 43 -4.54 -26.96 26.97
CA CYS A 43 -4.91 -26.53 28.32
C CYS A 43 -6.33 -27.02 28.70
N LEU A 44 -7.29 -26.99 27.76
CA LEU A 44 -8.62 -27.52 27.96
C LEU A 44 -8.61 -29.02 28.26
N SER A 45 -7.83 -29.78 27.50
CA SER A 45 -7.67 -31.22 27.69
C SER A 45 -7.02 -31.56 29.03
N LEU A 46 -5.99 -30.80 29.41
CA LEU A 46 -5.32 -30.92 30.71
C LEU A 46 -6.28 -30.58 31.85
N SER A 47 -7.10 -29.52 31.70
CA SER A 47 -8.12 -29.13 32.66
C SER A 47 -9.15 -30.28 32.85
N LEU A 48 -9.62 -30.89 31.75
CA LEU A 48 -10.55 -32.02 31.79
C LEU A 48 -9.96 -33.19 32.57
N GLY A 49 -8.73 -33.57 32.28
CA GLY A 49 -8.06 -34.68 32.97
C GLY A 49 -7.86 -34.40 34.46
N THR A 50 -7.45 -33.16 34.80
CA THR A 50 -7.27 -32.75 36.20
C THR A 50 -8.60 -32.66 36.96
N ALA A 51 -9.68 -32.21 36.31
CA ALA A 51 -11.01 -32.16 36.89
C ALA A 51 -11.55 -33.57 37.14
N GLY A 52 -11.32 -34.52 36.24
CA GLY A 52 -11.66 -35.94 36.45
C GLY A 52 -10.94 -36.51 37.66
N ALA A 53 -9.65 -36.27 37.83
CA ALA A 53 -8.90 -36.69 38.99
C ALA A 53 -9.39 -36.01 40.30
N ALA A 54 -9.77 -34.72 40.24
CA ALA A 54 -10.37 -34.02 41.38
C ALA A 54 -11.73 -34.66 41.81
N TYR A 55 -12.53 -35.05 40.80
CA TYR A 55 -13.80 -35.70 41.01
C TYR A 55 -13.64 -37.10 41.63
N ASP A 56 -12.61 -37.88 41.21
CA ASP A 56 -12.29 -39.19 41.82
C ASP A 56 -12.13 -39.09 43.32
N TYR A 57 -11.32 -38.15 43.80
CA TYR A 57 -11.07 -37.93 45.24
C TYR A 57 -12.31 -37.44 46.00
N ALA A 58 -13.35 -36.93 45.32
CA ALA A 58 -14.58 -36.48 45.92
C ALA A 58 -15.67 -37.60 46.01
N GLN A 59 -15.46 -38.75 45.35
CA GLN A 59 -16.46 -39.81 45.24
C GLN A 59 -16.24 -40.91 46.31
N ASP A 60 -17.32 -41.37 46.91
CA ASP A 60 -17.35 -42.50 47.83
C ASP A 60 -17.77 -43.80 47.15
N GLY A 61 -18.49 -43.71 45.99
CA GLY A 61 -19.06 -44.85 45.26
C GLY A 61 -18.21 -45.33 44.11
N VAL A 62 -18.21 -46.65 43.83
CA VAL A 62 -17.41 -47.27 42.76
C VAL A 62 -17.82 -46.71 41.39
N ALA A 63 -19.15 -46.56 41.10
CA ALA A 63 -19.61 -46.03 39.81
C ALA A 63 -19.15 -44.60 39.55
N GLY A 64 -19.18 -43.72 40.57
CA GLY A 64 -18.68 -42.35 40.47
C GLY A 64 -17.18 -42.29 40.17
N ARG A 65 -16.39 -43.16 40.78
CA ARG A 65 -14.96 -43.25 40.58
C ARG A 65 -14.58 -43.78 39.20
N LEU A 66 -15.32 -44.76 38.65
CA LEU A 66 -15.14 -45.22 37.29
C LEU A 66 -15.45 -44.12 36.25
N LEU A 67 -16.48 -43.33 36.49
CA LEU A 67 -16.77 -42.15 35.64
C LEU A 67 -15.65 -41.12 35.75
N ALA A 68 -15.15 -40.84 36.95
CA ALA A 68 -14.03 -39.96 37.18
C ALA A 68 -12.76 -40.39 36.41
N ASP A 69 -12.49 -41.68 36.45
CA ASP A 69 -11.36 -42.28 35.72
C ASP A 69 -11.52 -42.18 34.20
N GLN A 70 -12.74 -42.38 33.65
CA GLN A 70 -13.02 -42.14 32.22
C GLN A 70 -12.81 -40.68 31.81
N ILE A 71 -13.25 -39.74 32.64
CA ILE A 71 -13.05 -38.30 32.40
C ILE A 71 -11.53 -37.97 32.42
N THR A 72 -10.81 -38.48 33.41
CA THR A 72 -9.37 -38.29 33.52
C THR A 72 -8.61 -38.77 32.28
N HIS A 73 -8.89 -40.02 31.87
CA HIS A 73 -8.24 -40.60 30.69
C HIS A 73 -8.65 -39.89 29.39
N SER A 74 -9.90 -39.41 29.26
CA SER A 74 -10.32 -38.59 28.11
C SER A 74 -9.44 -37.35 27.96
N GLY A 75 -9.20 -36.64 29.08
CA GLY A 75 -8.29 -35.50 29.09
C GLY A 75 -6.85 -35.86 28.71
N MET A 76 -6.33 -36.98 29.23
CA MET A 76 -4.98 -37.47 28.92
C MET A 76 -4.80 -37.84 27.45
N ILE A 77 -5.78 -38.54 26.85
CA ILE A 77 -5.76 -38.95 25.44
C ILE A 77 -5.70 -37.73 24.53
N LEU A 78 -6.56 -36.75 24.78
CA LEU A 78 -6.55 -35.49 24.00
C LEU A 78 -5.29 -34.69 24.22
N ALA A 79 -4.81 -34.59 25.46
CA ALA A 79 -3.59 -33.85 25.81
C ALA A 79 -2.34 -34.40 25.10
N ALA A 80 -2.18 -35.72 24.97
CA ALA A 80 -1.07 -36.35 24.27
C ALA A 80 -1.01 -35.91 22.80
N ALA A 81 -2.16 -35.98 22.10
CA ALA A 81 -2.26 -35.57 20.69
C ALA A 81 -2.01 -34.04 20.51
N PHE A 82 -2.62 -33.21 21.34
CA PHE A 82 -2.41 -31.75 21.27
C PHE A 82 -1.00 -31.32 21.65
N ASN A 83 -0.33 -32.03 22.57
CA ASN A 83 1.04 -31.76 22.97
C ASN A 83 2.03 -31.95 21.81
N LEU A 84 1.96 -33.08 21.10
CA LEU A 84 2.82 -33.32 19.94
C LEU A 84 2.48 -32.36 18.79
N HIS A 85 1.19 -32.11 18.53
CA HIS A 85 0.78 -31.12 17.53
C HIS A 85 1.32 -29.72 17.85
N PHE A 86 1.21 -29.29 19.10
CA PHE A 86 1.77 -28.00 19.58
C PHE A 86 3.28 -27.93 19.33
N ALA A 87 4.04 -28.96 19.73
CA ALA A 87 5.47 -29.02 19.52
C ALA A 87 5.88 -28.90 18.06
N LEU A 88 5.15 -29.59 17.16
CA LEU A 88 5.37 -29.54 15.70
C LEU A 88 5.07 -28.16 15.10
N CYS A 89 3.97 -27.53 15.54
CA CYS A 89 3.62 -26.17 15.11
C CYS A 89 4.67 -25.17 15.57
N PHE A 90 5.03 -25.24 16.84
CA PHE A 90 5.96 -24.32 17.46
C PHE A 90 7.36 -24.40 16.82
N ALA A 91 7.84 -25.61 16.54
CA ALA A 91 9.10 -25.85 15.83
C ALA A 91 9.03 -25.60 14.31
N LYS A 92 7.87 -25.24 13.76
CA LYS A 92 7.62 -24.98 12.32
C LYS A 92 8.06 -26.14 11.40
N THR A 93 7.90 -27.37 11.84
CA THR A 93 8.31 -28.58 11.10
C THR A 93 7.27 -28.95 10.04
N GLN A 94 7.27 -28.25 8.89
CA GLN A 94 6.30 -28.35 7.80
C GLN A 94 6.02 -29.78 7.28
N PRO A 95 7.00 -30.68 7.08
CA PRO A 95 6.72 -32.02 6.54
C PRO A 95 5.92 -32.89 7.52
N LEU A 96 6.10 -32.73 8.82
CA LEU A 96 5.39 -33.50 9.87
C LEU A 96 4.01 -32.92 10.17
N LEU A 97 3.83 -31.59 10.06
CA LEU A 97 2.53 -30.93 10.21
C LEU A 97 1.48 -31.43 9.21
N ARG A 98 1.86 -31.82 7.99
CA ARG A 98 0.94 -32.39 7.00
C ARG A 98 0.36 -33.74 7.41
N ARG A 99 0.95 -34.43 8.37
CA ARG A 99 0.53 -35.74 8.85
C ARG A 99 -0.10 -35.71 10.25
N VAL A 100 -0.28 -34.54 10.81
CA VAL A 100 -0.83 -34.33 12.16
C VAL A 100 -2.22 -34.96 12.36
N SER A 101 -3.02 -35.09 11.29
CA SER A 101 -4.34 -35.72 11.35
C SER A 101 -4.32 -37.14 11.96
N TRP A 102 -3.24 -37.89 11.77
CA TRP A 102 -3.11 -39.24 12.35
C TRP A 102 -3.14 -39.24 13.89
N LEU A 103 -2.61 -38.21 14.53
CA LEU A 103 -2.66 -38.06 16.01
C LEU A 103 -4.11 -38.08 16.52
N TYR A 104 -4.98 -37.36 15.81
CA TYR A 104 -6.40 -37.27 16.17
C TYR A 104 -7.17 -38.55 15.87
N VAL A 105 -6.78 -39.30 14.82
CA VAL A 105 -7.34 -40.63 14.54
C VAL A 105 -6.99 -41.61 15.65
N VAL A 106 -5.72 -41.57 16.12
CA VAL A 106 -5.27 -42.39 17.25
C VAL A 106 -6.00 -41.99 18.56
N ALA A 107 -6.10 -40.71 18.84
CA ALA A 107 -6.85 -40.21 20.00
C ALA A 107 -8.33 -40.61 19.96
N ALA A 108 -8.99 -40.47 18.82
CA ALA A 108 -10.39 -40.88 18.64
C ALA A 108 -10.57 -42.40 18.85
N PHE A 109 -9.64 -43.21 18.36
CA PHE A 109 -9.65 -44.68 18.59
C PHE A 109 -9.63 -45.00 20.09
N TYR A 110 -8.73 -44.40 20.85
CA TYR A 110 -8.65 -44.64 22.29
C TYR A 110 -9.86 -44.05 23.07
N LEU A 111 -10.43 -42.95 22.64
CA LEU A 111 -11.67 -42.41 23.24
C LEU A 111 -12.84 -43.35 23.01
N VAL A 112 -12.97 -43.91 21.81
CA VAL A 112 -14.02 -44.92 21.53
C VAL A 112 -13.83 -46.17 22.37
N LEU A 113 -12.62 -46.69 22.52
CA LEU A 113 -12.31 -47.83 23.40
C LEU A 113 -12.69 -47.55 24.86
N LEU A 114 -12.36 -46.34 25.39
CA LEU A 114 -12.60 -45.94 26.75
C LEU A 114 -14.12 -45.89 27.06
N TRP A 115 -14.89 -45.22 26.20
CA TRP A 115 -16.30 -44.96 26.43
C TRP A 115 -17.20 -46.16 26.04
N SER A 116 -16.76 -47.05 25.17
CA SER A 116 -17.45 -48.31 24.85
C SER A 116 -17.27 -49.41 25.92
N GLY A 117 -16.43 -49.19 26.93
CA GLY A 117 -16.09 -50.16 27.94
C GLY A 117 -15.08 -51.22 27.47
N ALA A 118 -14.62 -51.17 26.20
CA ALA A 118 -13.63 -52.07 25.64
C ALA A 118 -12.18 -51.86 26.16
N TRP A 119 -12.00 -50.77 26.90
CA TRP A 119 -10.75 -50.41 27.57
C TRP A 119 -10.43 -51.28 28.78
N TRP A 120 -11.49 -51.72 29.52
CA TRP A 120 -11.38 -52.32 30.82
C TRP A 120 -11.39 -53.86 30.77
N HIS A 121 -10.73 -54.51 31.74
CA HIS A 121 -11.00 -55.91 32.01
C HIS A 121 -12.44 -56.07 32.54
N ARG A 122 -13.12 -57.17 32.17
CA ARG A 122 -14.44 -57.55 32.71
C ARG A 122 -14.29 -58.13 34.14
N GLY A 123 -13.83 -57.30 35.09
CA GLY A 123 -13.63 -57.73 36.47
C GLY A 123 -13.90 -56.57 37.47
N GLU A 124 -13.83 -56.90 38.74
CA GLU A 124 -13.95 -55.86 39.78
C GLU A 124 -12.81 -54.86 39.69
N PRO A 125 -13.09 -53.51 39.89
CA PRO A 125 -12.03 -52.50 39.91
C PRO A 125 -11.05 -52.78 41.02
N ARG A 126 -9.75 -52.50 40.76
CA ARG A 126 -8.72 -52.64 41.75
C ARG A 126 -8.82 -51.55 42.82
N VAL A 127 -8.78 -51.96 44.06
CA VAL A 127 -8.63 -51.05 45.19
C VAL A 127 -7.14 -50.92 45.53
N LEU A 128 -6.61 -49.75 45.35
CA LEU A 128 -5.21 -49.41 45.65
C LEU A 128 -5.12 -48.64 46.93
N ASP A 129 -4.30 -49.08 47.87
CA ASP A 129 -3.94 -48.39 49.09
C ASP A 129 -2.66 -47.56 48.80
N ALA A 130 -2.83 -46.30 48.44
CA ALA A 130 -1.68 -45.40 48.27
C ALA A 130 -1.37 -44.62 49.54
N PHE A 131 -0.10 -44.27 49.76
CA PHE A 131 0.31 -43.48 50.90
C PHE A 131 0.91 -42.15 50.42
N LEU A 132 0.33 -41.06 50.93
CA LEU A 132 0.85 -39.73 50.67
C LEU A 132 1.15 -39.02 52.01
N PHE A 133 2.37 -38.61 52.24
CA PHE A 133 2.79 -38.01 53.52
C PHE A 133 2.39 -38.80 54.75
N GLY A 134 2.54 -40.15 54.68
CA GLY A 134 2.20 -41.05 55.77
C GLY A 134 0.70 -41.30 56.03
N ARG A 135 -0.18 -40.76 55.20
CA ARG A 135 -1.65 -40.97 55.28
C ARG A 135 -2.10 -41.89 54.15
N LYS A 136 -2.93 -42.86 54.55
CA LYS A 136 -3.56 -43.81 53.60
C LYS A 136 -4.63 -43.09 52.76
N ILE A 137 -4.51 -43.28 51.42
CA ILE A 137 -5.51 -42.87 50.45
C ILE A 137 -5.99 -44.12 49.70
N VAL A 138 -7.29 -44.36 49.75
CA VAL A 138 -7.90 -45.47 49.02
C VAL A 138 -8.28 -44.96 47.63
N GLN A 139 -7.68 -45.55 46.61
CA GLN A 139 -8.06 -45.30 45.22
C GLN A 139 -8.75 -46.53 44.63
N VAL A 140 -9.78 -46.33 43.86
CA VAL A 140 -10.44 -47.34 43.03
C VAL A 140 -10.10 -47.05 41.60
N VAL A 141 -9.24 -47.84 41.02
CA VAL A 141 -8.75 -47.66 39.65
C VAL A 141 -9.26 -48.80 38.80
N GLY A 142 -9.82 -48.50 37.64
CA GLY A 142 -10.15 -49.52 36.66
C GLY A 142 -8.91 -50.30 36.23
N ASP A 143 -9.04 -51.59 35.98
CA ASP A 143 -7.92 -52.41 35.48
C ASP A 143 -7.95 -52.36 33.93
N PRO A 144 -7.09 -51.58 33.26
CA PRO A 144 -7.08 -51.52 31.81
C PRO A 144 -6.60 -52.83 31.22
N ASN A 145 -7.27 -53.34 30.20
CA ASN A 145 -6.83 -54.50 29.44
C ASN A 145 -5.59 -54.13 28.59
N TRP A 146 -5.09 -55.09 27.82
CA TRP A 146 -3.88 -54.86 27.01
C TRP A 146 -4.03 -53.72 25.99
N LEU A 147 -5.25 -53.44 25.46
CA LEU A 147 -5.56 -52.31 24.58
C LEU A 147 -5.51 -51.00 25.36
N GLY A 148 -6.11 -50.94 26.56
CA GLY A 148 -6.02 -49.79 27.43
C GLY A 148 -4.59 -49.50 27.89
N LYS A 149 -3.81 -50.54 28.19
CA LYS A 149 -2.37 -50.42 28.56
C LYS A 149 -1.54 -49.88 27.40
N SER A 150 -1.86 -50.24 26.14
CA SER A 150 -1.12 -49.75 24.95
C SER A 150 -1.17 -48.20 24.84
N PHE A 151 -2.22 -47.54 25.34
CA PHE A 151 -2.30 -46.08 25.38
C PHE A 151 -1.11 -45.45 26.12
N TYR A 152 -0.73 -45.97 27.27
CA TYR A 152 0.40 -45.40 28.05
C TYR A 152 1.72 -45.47 27.28
N VAL A 153 1.91 -46.56 26.49
CA VAL A 153 3.07 -46.66 25.58
C VAL A 153 3.01 -45.60 24.49
N VAL A 154 1.85 -45.43 23.85
CA VAL A 154 1.65 -44.41 22.82
C VAL A 154 1.83 -43.01 23.38
N ALA A 155 1.23 -42.68 24.52
CA ALA A 155 1.36 -41.38 25.20
C ALA A 155 2.83 -41.06 25.57
N LEU A 156 3.58 -42.12 26.02
CA LEU A 156 5.01 -41.93 26.30
C LEU A 156 5.80 -41.62 25.03
N LEU A 157 5.52 -42.38 23.93
CA LEU A 157 6.16 -42.12 22.63
C LEU A 157 5.84 -40.75 22.06
N GLU A 158 4.57 -40.32 22.12
CA GLU A 158 4.16 -38.98 21.69
C GLU A 158 4.81 -37.87 22.52
N THR A 159 4.89 -38.05 23.84
CA THR A 159 5.54 -37.08 24.73
C THR A 159 7.06 -37.03 24.48
N ALA A 160 7.70 -38.18 24.28
CA ALA A 160 9.11 -38.23 23.92
C ALA A 160 9.41 -37.61 22.56
N ALA A 161 8.52 -37.83 21.57
CA ALA A 161 8.62 -37.20 20.26
C ALA A 161 8.47 -35.68 20.37
N ALA A 162 7.51 -35.18 21.12
CA ALA A 162 7.35 -33.77 21.39
C ALA A 162 8.61 -33.15 22.05
N ALA A 163 9.18 -33.83 23.05
CA ALA A 163 10.43 -33.42 23.69
C ALA A 163 11.59 -33.36 22.68
N ALA A 164 11.74 -34.38 21.84
CA ALA A 164 12.78 -34.42 20.81
C ALA A 164 12.65 -33.27 19.80
N VAL A 165 11.43 -32.95 19.37
CA VAL A 165 11.11 -31.82 18.48
C VAL A 165 11.52 -30.50 19.12
N LEU A 166 11.13 -30.25 20.38
CA LEU A 166 11.48 -29.01 21.09
C LEU A 166 12.97 -28.89 21.35
N VAL A 167 13.65 -30.00 21.71
CA VAL A 167 15.11 -29.99 21.88
C VAL A 167 15.83 -29.71 20.56
N SER A 168 15.33 -30.26 19.45
CA SER A 168 15.85 -29.95 18.11
C SER A 168 15.69 -28.45 17.79
N ALA A 169 14.52 -27.88 18.04
CA ALA A 169 14.24 -26.44 17.85
C ALA A 169 15.16 -25.55 18.73
N TYR A 170 15.39 -25.96 19.98
CA TYR A 170 16.32 -25.26 20.88
C TYR A 170 17.75 -25.27 20.33
N ARG A 171 18.22 -26.45 19.84
CA ARG A 171 19.56 -26.57 19.23
C ARG A 171 19.67 -25.79 17.92
N ALA A 172 18.56 -25.58 17.21
CA ALA A 172 18.49 -24.72 16.02
C ALA A 172 18.45 -23.21 16.33
N GLY A 173 18.57 -22.82 17.63
CA GLY A 173 18.64 -21.41 18.04
C GLY A 173 17.36 -20.80 18.60
N GLN A 174 16.25 -21.53 18.61
CA GLN A 174 14.99 -21.06 19.21
C GLN A 174 15.06 -21.17 20.74
N ARG A 175 15.68 -20.19 21.40
CA ARG A 175 15.91 -20.19 22.86
C ARG A 175 14.63 -20.13 23.69
N GLU A 176 13.55 -19.60 23.12
CA GLU A 176 12.24 -19.44 23.76
C GLU A 176 11.59 -20.80 24.15
N VAL A 177 11.92 -21.88 23.44
CA VAL A 177 11.37 -23.22 23.76
C VAL A 177 11.88 -23.81 25.08
N GLY A 178 12.85 -23.17 25.71
CA GLY A 178 13.49 -23.70 26.92
C GLY A 178 12.50 -23.98 28.07
N SER A 179 11.54 -23.10 28.30
CA SER A 179 10.51 -23.29 29.35
C SER A 179 9.54 -24.44 29.04
N ALA A 180 9.21 -24.65 27.75
CA ALA A 180 8.40 -25.81 27.34
C ALA A 180 9.16 -27.14 27.51
N ILE A 181 10.48 -27.16 27.27
CA ILE A 181 11.33 -28.32 27.53
C ILE A 181 11.34 -28.66 29.02
N ILE A 182 11.47 -27.67 29.89
CA ILE A 182 11.38 -27.87 31.33
C ILE A 182 10.03 -28.47 31.73
N GLY A 183 8.92 -27.94 31.15
CA GLY A 183 7.59 -28.48 31.36
C GLY A 183 7.45 -29.96 30.97
N ILE A 184 7.98 -30.35 29.80
CA ILE A 184 7.95 -31.75 29.32
C ILE A 184 8.82 -32.64 30.24
N LEU A 185 9.96 -32.17 30.72
CA LEU A 185 10.77 -32.92 31.65
C LEU A 185 10.05 -33.22 33.00
N CYS A 186 9.09 -32.38 33.39
CA CYS A 186 8.22 -32.63 34.53
C CYS A 186 7.13 -33.68 34.23
N ILE A 187 6.62 -33.74 32.99
CA ILE A 187 5.58 -34.70 32.58
C ILE A 187 6.12 -36.11 32.32
N LEU A 188 7.27 -36.26 31.73
CA LEU A 188 7.83 -37.59 31.39
C LEU A 188 7.89 -38.56 32.57
N PRO A 189 8.40 -38.19 33.75
CA PRO A 189 8.37 -39.07 34.93
C PRO A 189 6.95 -39.41 35.38
N ALA A 190 6.01 -38.47 35.23
CA ALA A 190 4.61 -38.71 35.61
C ALA A 190 3.92 -39.70 34.67
N VAL A 191 4.15 -39.59 33.34
CA VAL A 191 3.66 -40.57 32.33
C VAL A 191 4.26 -41.95 32.60
N ALA A 192 5.57 -42.04 32.93
CA ALA A 192 6.23 -43.28 33.24
C ALA A 192 5.69 -43.92 34.54
N ASN A 193 5.40 -43.10 35.56
CA ASN A 193 4.81 -43.56 36.84
C ASN A 193 3.43 -44.14 36.64
N ASP A 194 2.55 -43.40 35.94
CA ASP A 194 1.17 -43.81 35.76
C ASP A 194 1.06 -44.99 34.80
N GLY A 195 1.89 -45.07 33.74
CA GLY A 195 2.06 -46.23 32.91
C GLY A 195 2.61 -47.44 33.67
N GLY A 196 3.66 -47.26 34.47
CA GLY A 196 4.22 -48.33 35.32
C GLY A 196 3.18 -48.90 36.31
N SER A 197 2.32 -48.07 36.86
CA SER A 197 1.19 -48.50 37.67
C SER A 197 0.14 -49.30 36.88
N ALA A 198 -0.21 -48.85 35.69
CA ALA A 198 -1.16 -49.54 34.78
C ALA A 198 -0.65 -50.93 34.35
N PHE A 199 0.66 -51.10 34.14
CA PHE A 199 1.30 -52.37 33.86
C PHE A 199 1.53 -53.24 35.09
N GLY A 200 1.32 -52.72 36.28
CA GLY A 200 1.54 -53.45 37.56
C GLY A 200 2.99 -53.50 38.00
N PHE A 201 3.89 -52.76 37.37
CA PHE A 201 5.31 -52.66 37.81
C PHE A 201 5.46 -51.86 39.09
N LEU A 202 4.60 -50.86 39.29
CA LEU A 202 4.57 -50.02 40.48
C LEU A 202 3.30 -50.31 41.28
N GLN A 203 3.45 -50.85 42.48
CA GLN A 203 2.35 -51.11 43.39
C GLN A 203 2.11 -49.90 44.28
N ASN A 204 0.86 -49.54 44.51
CA ASN A 204 0.44 -48.45 45.38
C ASN A 204 0.99 -47.07 44.95
N ALA A 205 1.28 -46.85 43.67
CA ALA A 205 1.71 -45.59 43.13
C ALA A 205 0.51 -44.62 43.02
N ILE A 206 0.74 -43.35 43.39
CA ILE A 206 -0.25 -42.27 43.19
C ILE A 206 -0.15 -41.81 41.76
N PRO A 207 -1.27 -41.58 41.06
CA PRO A 207 -1.26 -40.95 39.72
C PRO A 207 -0.57 -39.57 39.79
N LEU A 208 0.56 -39.41 39.11
CA LEU A 208 1.30 -38.15 39.10
C LEU A 208 0.95 -37.22 37.96
N LEU A 209 0.37 -37.75 36.88
CA LEU A 209 0.13 -37.00 35.66
C LEU A 209 -0.81 -35.77 35.86
N PRO A 210 -1.94 -35.88 36.61
CA PRO A 210 -2.77 -34.71 36.89
C PRO A 210 -2.02 -33.62 37.66
N HIS A 211 -1.05 -33.99 38.51
CA HIS A 211 -0.25 -33.05 39.28
C HIS A 211 0.85 -32.36 38.46
N ALA A 212 1.41 -33.07 37.47
CA ALA A 212 2.44 -32.53 36.58
C ALA A 212 1.84 -31.58 35.51
N PHE A 213 0.57 -31.74 35.15
CA PHE A 213 -0.09 -30.97 34.07
C PHE A 213 -0.05 -29.46 34.30
N LEU A 214 -0.20 -28.97 35.54
CA LEU A 214 -0.18 -27.57 35.83
C LEU A 214 1.19 -26.94 35.54
N LEU A 215 2.27 -27.60 36.04
CA LEU A 215 3.65 -27.15 35.80
C LEU A 215 4.00 -27.12 34.32
N TYR A 216 3.53 -28.12 33.57
CA TYR A 216 3.68 -28.18 32.13
C TYR A 216 2.95 -27.03 31.42
N ALA A 217 1.70 -26.79 31.75
CA ALA A 217 0.89 -25.72 31.15
C ALA A 217 1.56 -24.35 31.38
N PHE A 218 2.06 -24.07 32.59
CA PHE A 218 2.79 -22.83 32.88
C PHE A 218 4.12 -22.73 32.13
N GLY A 219 4.87 -23.84 31.97
CA GLY A 219 6.10 -23.87 31.19
C GLY A 219 5.87 -23.47 29.71
N VAL A 220 4.82 -24.04 29.11
CA VAL A 220 4.44 -23.72 27.72
C VAL A 220 3.88 -22.30 27.60
N ALA A 221 3.04 -21.86 28.55
CA ALA A 221 2.52 -20.50 28.59
C ALA A 221 3.66 -19.47 28.66
N GLY A 222 4.67 -19.73 29.50
CA GLY A 222 5.87 -18.90 29.59
C GLY A 222 6.61 -18.77 28.26
N THR A 223 6.75 -19.88 27.52
CA THR A 223 7.34 -19.89 26.18
C THR A 223 6.59 -18.97 25.22
N LEU A 224 5.27 -19.08 25.16
CA LEU A 224 4.45 -18.25 24.26
C LEU A 224 4.50 -16.76 24.63
N LEU A 225 4.50 -16.44 25.93
CA LEU A 225 4.60 -15.04 26.39
C LEU A 225 5.97 -14.43 26.09
N LEU A 226 7.06 -15.20 26.26
CA LEU A 226 8.41 -14.73 25.90
C LEU A 226 8.50 -14.47 24.40
N ARG A 227 8.00 -15.37 23.58
CA ARG A 227 7.99 -15.19 22.12
C ARG A 227 7.17 -13.97 21.70
N TYR A 228 6.02 -13.76 22.32
CA TYR A 228 5.21 -12.57 22.06
C TYR A 228 5.96 -11.27 22.33
N ARG A 229 6.70 -11.20 23.46
CA ARG A 229 7.52 -10.02 23.80
C ARG A 229 8.61 -9.77 22.75
N VAL A 230 9.40 -10.80 22.42
CA VAL A 230 10.48 -10.66 21.41
C VAL A 230 9.91 -10.18 20.07
N SER A 231 8.84 -10.81 19.59
CA SER A 231 8.20 -10.38 18.33
C SER A 231 7.64 -8.96 18.37
N LYS A 232 7.16 -8.52 19.53
CA LYS A 232 6.68 -7.14 19.71
C LYS A 232 7.83 -6.14 19.65
N ASP A 233 8.93 -6.43 20.35
CA ASP A 233 10.12 -5.56 20.39
C ASP A 233 10.74 -5.41 18.99
N GLU A 234 10.85 -6.51 18.24
CA GLU A 234 11.32 -6.50 16.83
C GLU A 234 10.40 -5.66 15.92
N LEU A 235 9.09 -5.74 16.12
CA LEU A 235 8.13 -4.95 15.34
C LEU A 235 8.23 -3.45 15.64
N GLU A 236 8.41 -3.09 16.91
CA GLU A 236 8.59 -1.69 17.32
C GLU A 236 9.89 -1.10 16.76
N GLU A 237 10.98 -1.87 16.78
CA GLU A 237 12.26 -1.45 16.21
C GLU A 237 12.18 -1.28 14.70
N ALA A 238 11.55 -2.23 13.99
CA ALA A 238 11.32 -2.12 12.55
C ALA A 238 10.44 -0.91 12.18
N ALA A 239 9.40 -0.63 12.98
CA ALA A 239 8.55 0.53 12.78
C ALA A 239 9.31 1.86 12.95
N ARG A 240 10.17 1.96 13.97
CA ARG A 240 11.03 3.16 14.17
C ARG A 240 12.00 3.36 13.01
N SER A 241 12.70 2.30 12.61
CA SER A 241 13.64 2.36 11.47
C SER A 241 12.95 2.76 10.16
N LEU A 242 11.73 2.26 9.92
CA LEU A 242 10.94 2.66 8.75
C LEU A 242 10.55 4.15 8.80
N GLN A 243 10.17 4.64 9.97
CA GLN A 243 9.81 6.04 10.17
C GLN A 243 11.00 6.96 9.91
N GLU A 244 12.19 6.63 10.45
CA GLU A 244 13.43 7.39 10.22
C GLU A 244 13.79 7.46 8.73
N LYS A 245 13.76 6.32 8.03
CA LYS A 245 14.04 6.26 6.59
C LYS A 245 13.02 7.04 5.75
N THR A 246 11.76 7.04 6.18
CA THR A 246 10.71 7.80 5.48
C THR A 246 10.95 9.30 5.60
N GLU A 247 11.39 9.78 6.75
CA GLU A 247 11.70 11.19 6.98
C GLU A 247 12.96 11.62 6.22
N GLU A 248 14.01 10.79 6.23
CA GLU A 248 15.22 11.02 5.44
C GLU A 248 14.91 11.12 3.93
N LEU A 249 14.08 10.21 3.42
CA LEU A 249 13.66 10.21 2.02
C LEU A 249 12.87 11.48 1.67
N ARG A 250 11.96 11.92 2.55
CA ARG A 250 11.20 13.17 2.35
C ARG A 250 12.12 14.38 2.26
N HIS A 251 13.12 14.47 3.15
CA HIS A 251 14.09 15.55 3.14
C HIS A 251 14.90 15.58 1.83
N SER A 252 15.43 14.42 1.43
CA SER A 252 16.18 14.27 0.18
C SER A 252 15.36 14.64 -1.06
N TYR A 253 14.07 14.23 -1.06
CA TYR A 253 13.15 14.56 -2.16
C TYR A 253 12.87 16.07 -2.26
N ALA A 254 12.72 16.75 -1.11
CA ALA A 254 12.52 18.19 -1.05
C ALA A 254 13.77 18.95 -1.58
N GLU A 255 14.97 18.52 -1.19
CA GLU A 255 16.23 19.10 -1.65
C GLU A 255 16.42 18.90 -3.16
N LEU A 256 16.19 17.70 -3.66
CA LEU A 256 16.26 17.40 -5.09
C LEU A 256 15.34 18.30 -5.91
N ARG A 257 14.11 18.54 -5.42
CA ARG A 257 13.13 19.39 -6.08
C ARG A 257 13.57 20.86 -6.14
N LEU A 258 14.23 21.36 -5.09
CA LEU A 258 14.79 22.71 -5.08
C LEU A 258 15.91 22.86 -6.13
N VAL A 259 16.84 21.92 -6.16
CA VAL A 259 17.96 21.91 -7.15
C VAL A 259 17.42 21.81 -8.58
N GLN A 260 16.42 20.98 -8.81
CA GLN A 260 15.79 20.83 -10.13
C GLN A 260 15.13 22.13 -10.60
N ASN A 261 14.41 22.84 -9.71
CA ASN A 261 13.81 24.13 -10.03
C ASN A 261 14.87 25.20 -10.33
N GLU A 262 15.97 25.20 -9.59
CA GLU A 262 17.12 26.13 -9.85
C GLU A 262 17.76 25.85 -11.22
N LEU A 263 17.96 24.58 -11.56
CA LEU A 263 18.51 24.21 -12.88
C LEU A 263 17.60 24.62 -14.03
N VAL A 264 16.27 24.48 -13.89
CA VAL A 264 15.31 24.94 -14.88
C VAL A 264 15.41 26.46 -15.06
N SER A 265 15.46 27.20 -13.96
CA SER A 265 15.61 28.67 -13.98
C SER A 265 16.92 29.12 -14.66
N LYS A 266 18.05 28.47 -14.31
CA LYS A 266 19.37 28.76 -14.94
C LYS A 266 19.39 28.46 -16.44
N LYS A 267 18.80 27.34 -16.89
CA LYS A 267 18.70 27.03 -18.32
C LYS A 267 17.91 28.07 -19.09
N GLN A 268 16.83 28.60 -18.50
CA GLN A 268 16.04 29.65 -19.14
C GLN A 268 16.78 30.98 -19.23
N LEU A 269 17.50 31.36 -18.16
CA LEU A 269 18.31 32.58 -18.17
C LEU A 269 19.42 32.49 -19.22
N ALA A 270 20.03 31.31 -19.38
CA ALA A 270 21.05 31.09 -20.41
C ALA A 270 20.45 31.23 -21.82
N ALA A 271 19.27 30.66 -22.08
CA ALA A 271 18.57 30.81 -23.36
C ALA A 271 18.25 32.29 -23.69
N VAL A 272 17.81 33.07 -22.69
CA VAL A 272 17.60 34.54 -22.85
C VAL A 272 18.92 35.23 -23.09
N GLY A 273 20.03 34.81 -22.46
CA GLY A 273 21.36 35.34 -22.66
C GLY A 273 21.90 35.14 -24.11
N GLU A 274 21.68 33.94 -24.68
CA GLU A 274 22.02 33.64 -26.06
C GLU A 274 21.23 34.51 -27.06
N LEU A 275 20.03 34.86 -26.74
CA LEU A 275 19.14 35.71 -27.56
C LEU A 275 19.31 37.21 -27.32
N ALA A 276 20.16 37.61 -26.36
CA ALA A 276 20.30 39.02 -25.96
C ALA A 276 20.66 39.95 -27.13
N ALA A 277 21.48 39.47 -28.05
CA ALA A 277 21.88 40.24 -29.26
C ALA A 277 20.67 40.47 -30.20
N ALA A 278 19.86 39.43 -30.41
CA ALA A 278 18.65 39.53 -31.23
C ALA A 278 17.60 40.47 -30.56
N ILE A 279 17.40 40.36 -29.26
CA ILE A 279 16.53 41.26 -28.47
C ILE A 279 16.98 42.70 -28.62
N ALA A 280 18.27 42.97 -28.44
CA ALA A 280 18.82 44.32 -28.55
C ALA A 280 18.58 44.91 -29.94
N HIS A 281 18.69 44.11 -30.98
CA HIS A 281 18.43 44.50 -32.34
C HIS A 281 16.95 44.79 -32.60
N GLU A 282 16.05 43.94 -32.13
CA GLU A 282 14.59 44.10 -32.26
C GLU A 282 14.01 45.24 -31.43
N VAL A 283 14.63 45.63 -30.30
CA VAL A 283 14.27 46.81 -29.53
C VAL A 283 14.83 48.09 -30.18
N ARG A 284 16.05 48.03 -30.76
CA ARG A 284 16.66 49.23 -31.37
C ARG A 284 15.92 49.70 -32.64
N ASN A 285 15.33 48.76 -33.40
CA ASN A 285 14.62 49.09 -34.64
C ASN A 285 13.41 50.00 -34.40
N PRO A 286 12.37 49.64 -33.62
CA PRO A 286 11.23 50.52 -33.33
C PRO A 286 11.66 51.82 -32.66
N LEU A 287 12.65 51.77 -31.76
CA LEU A 287 13.17 52.97 -31.10
C LEU A 287 13.77 53.95 -32.11
N ALA A 288 14.53 53.47 -33.12
CA ALA A 288 15.07 54.31 -34.16
C ALA A 288 13.96 54.97 -35.01
N VAL A 289 12.88 54.23 -35.32
CA VAL A 289 11.72 54.79 -36.05
C VAL A 289 11.04 55.88 -35.23
N ILE A 290 10.82 55.63 -33.91
CA ILE A 290 10.21 56.62 -32.99
C ILE A 290 11.08 57.89 -32.96
N VAL A 291 12.42 57.75 -32.77
CA VAL A 291 13.36 58.88 -32.73
C VAL A 291 13.30 59.67 -34.03
N ASN A 292 13.25 59.02 -35.18
CA ASN A 292 13.15 59.68 -36.46
C ASN A 292 11.79 60.42 -36.65
N ALA A 293 10.69 59.80 -36.23
CA ALA A 293 9.35 60.44 -36.30
C ALA A 293 9.27 61.65 -35.40
N VAL A 294 9.84 61.58 -34.17
CA VAL A 294 9.91 62.70 -33.21
C VAL A 294 10.83 63.82 -33.78
N ALA A 295 11.94 63.45 -34.42
CA ALA A 295 12.82 64.43 -35.08
C ALA A 295 12.07 65.13 -36.24
N GLY A 296 11.23 64.42 -36.99
CA GLY A 296 10.37 64.99 -38.02
C GLY A 296 9.38 66.01 -37.43
N LEU A 297 8.73 65.65 -36.32
CA LEU A 297 7.78 66.54 -35.60
C LEU A 297 8.40 67.80 -35.04
N ARG A 298 9.70 67.79 -34.75
CA ARG A 298 10.43 68.95 -34.23
C ARG A 298 10.82 69.99 -35.30
N ARG A 299 10.60 69.71 -36.61
CA ARG A 299 10.84 70.69 -37.65
C ARG A 299 9.87 71.89 -37.54
N SER A 300 10.34 73.06 -37.85
CA SER A 300 9.57 74.33 -37.66
C SER A 300 8.33 74.47 -38.55
N VAL A 301 8.23 73.71 -39.62
CA VAL A 301 7.08 73.70 -40.54
C VAL A 301 6.72 72.27 -40.86
N VAL A 302 5.68 71.75 -40.18
CA VAL A 302 5.12 70.42 -40.49
C VAL A 302 3.64 70.62 -40.82
N ARG A 303 3.18 70.07 -41.98
CA ARG A 303 1.75 70.09 -42.36
C ARG A 303 0.96 69.24 -41.37
N ASP A 304 -0.32 69.59 -41.13
CA ASP A 304 -1.14 68.85 -40.17
C ASP A 304 -1.33 67.37 -40.54
N GLU A 305 -1.36 67.05 -41.85
CA GLU A 305 -1.42 65.67 -42.37
C GLU A 305 -0.15 64.90 -42.03
N ASP A 306 1.04 65.48 -42.23
CA ASP A 306 2.34 64.91 -41.92
C ASP A 306 2.50 64.73 -40.37
N ARG A 307 1.98 65.66 -39.60
CA ARG A 307 1.97 65.60 -38.14
C ARG A 307 1.16 64.41 -37.63
N THR A 308 -0.07 64.24 -38.18
CA THR A 308 -0.96 63.12 -37.83
C THR A 308 -0.33 61.78 -38.22
N MET A 309 0.30 61.67 -39.38
CA MET A 309 1.03 60.49 -39.83
C MET A 309 2.21 60.16 -38.91
N LEU A 310 3.03 61.16 -38.57
CA LEU A 310 4.22 60.95 -37.70
C LEU A 310 3.81 60.55 -36.26
N LEU A 311 2.70 61.10 -35.73
CA LEU A 311 2.15 60.68 -34.42
C LEU A 311 1.63 59.22 -34.51
N GLY A 312 0.94 58.86 -35.56
CA GLY A 312 0.48 57.47 -35.80
C GLY A 312 1.64 56.48 -35.83
N ILE A 313 2.75 56.84 -36.49
CA ILE A 313 3.99 55.99 -36.48
C ILE A 313 4.56 55.84 -35.07
N VAL A 314 4.59 56.91 -34.26
CA VAL A 314 5.06 56.83 -32.87
C VAL A 314 4.18 55.91 -32.04
N ASP A 315 2.85 56.03 -32.14
CA ASP A 315 1.89 55.20 -31.42
C ASP A 315 1.98 53.72 -31.85
N GLU A 316 2.11 53.44 -33.15
CA GLU A 316 2.27 52.06 -33.68
C GLU A 316 3.56 51.37 -33.18
N GLU A 317 4.68 52.09 -33.27
CA GLU A 317 6.00 51.54 -32.84
C GLU A 317 6.10 51.42 -31.28
N ALA A 318 5.45 52.34 -30.54
CA ALA A 318 5.37 52.22 -29.08
C ALA A 318 4.51 50.98 -28.68
N ALA A 319 3.37 50.79 -29.36
CA ALA A 319 2.55 49.57 -29.14
C ALA A 319 3.30 48.27 -29.52
N ARG A 320 4.07 48.30 -30.62
CA ARG A 320 4.95 47.19 -31.04
C ARG A 320 6.01 46.89 -29.97
N LEU A 321 6.68 47.90 -29.43
CA LEU A 321 7.70 47.75 -28.37
C LEU A 321 7.07 47.13 -27.11
N ASN A 322 5.89 47.61 -26.72
CA ASN A 322 5.18 47.04 -25.57
C ASN A 322 4.79 45.57 -25.74
N ARG A 323 4.33 45.17 -26.93
CA ARG A 323 4.08 43.78 -27.28
C ARG A 323 5.35 42.94 -27.18
N LEU A 324 6.45 43.38 -27.78
CA LEU A 324 7.75 42.72 -27.74
C LEU A 324 8.26 42.48 -26.32
N VAL A 325 8.18 43.49 -25.45
CA VAL A 325 8.55 43.38 -24.03
C VAL A 325 7.65 42.34 -23.30
N THR A 326 6.34 42.42 -23.57
CA THR A 326 5.38 41.48 -22.94
C THR A 326 5.63 40.04 -23.37
N ASP A 327 5.87 39.81 -24.64
CA ASP A 327 6.16 38.46 -25.19
C ASP A 327 7.50 37.94 -24.69
N LEU A 328 8.51 38.81 -24.59
CA LEU A 328 9.82 38.48 -24.02
C LEU A 328 9.70 38.04 -22.55
N LEU A 329 8.94 38.79 -21.74
CA LEU A 329 8.70 38.40 -20.34
C LEU A 329 7.95 37.08 -20.22
N ARG A 330 6.99 36.82 -21.09
CA ARG A 330 6.29 35.53 -21.18
C ARG A 330 7.23 34.41 -21.59
N PHE A 331 8.07 34.65 -22.59
CA PHE A 331 9.08 33.68 -23.04
C PHE A 331 10.11 33.39 -21.97
N ALA A 332 10.54 34.37 -21.17
CA ALA A 332 11.56 34.23 -20.13
C ALA A 332 11.05 33.53 -18.86
N ARG A 333 9.73 33.54 -18.57
CA ARG A 333 9.16 32.92 -17.37
C ARG A 333 9.07 31.39 -17.48
N PRO A 334 9.32 30.64 -16.37
CA PRO A 334 9.03 29.22 -16.32
C PRO A 334 7.55 28.94 -16.60
N VAL A 335 7.27 27.99 -17.47
CA VAL A 335 5.89 27.54 -17.72
C VAL A 335 5.50 26.60 -16.58
N SER A 336 4.74 27.12 -15.61
CA SER A 336 4.13 26.29 -14.54
C SER A 336 2.71 25.94 -14.95
N VAL A 337 2.47 24.65 -15.23
CA VAL A 337 1.18 24.16 -15.75
C VAL A 337 0.27 23.76 -14.60
N LYS A 338 -0.93 24.34 -14.52
CA LYS A 338 -2.01 23.92 -13.63
C LYS A 338 -3.13 23.32 -14.47
N ARG A 339 -3.05 22.03 -14.73
CA ARG A 339 -4.01 21.35 -15.61
C ARG A 339 -5.36 21.22 -14.92
N SER A 340 -6.41 21.52 -15.69
CA SER A 340 -7.80 21.27 -15.33
C SER A 340 -8.58 20.83 -16.56
N PRO A 341 -9.73 20.18 -16.41
CA PRO A 341 -10.57 19.84 -17.56
C PRO A 341 -11.14 21.12 -18.18
N VAL A 342 -10.88 21.34 -19.46
CA VAL A 342 -11.31 22.55 -20.20
C VAL A 342 -12.06 22.14 -21.47
N SER A 343 -13.17 22.78 -21.75
CA SER A 343 -13.90 22.60 -23.00
C SER A 343 -13.17 23.28 -24.18
N LEU A 344 -12.78 22.50 -25.16
CA LEU A 344 -12.15 23.02 -26.38
C LEU A 344 -13.06 23.97 -27.15
N LEU A 345 -14.35 23.68 -27.13
CA LEU A 345 -15.36 24.55 -27.76
C LEU A 345 -15.41 25.94 -27.12
N GLU A 346 -15.29 26.02 -25.79
CA GLU A 346 -15.24 27.31 -25.08
C GLU A 346 -13.97 28.09 -25.41
N LEU A 347 -12.82 27.42 -25.49
CA LEU A 347 -11.56 28.06 -25.89
C LEU A 347 -11.66 28.64 -27.32
N ALA A 348 -12.11 27.83 -28.27
CA ALA A 348 -12.27 28.25 -29.66
C ALA A 348 -13.28 29.41 -29.81
N ASN A 349 -14.42 29.38 -29.11
CA ASN A 349 -15.43 30.42 -29.18
C ASN A 349 -14.97 31.76 -28.56
N ARG A 350 -14.10 31.73 -27.52
CA ARG A 350 -13.54 32.94 -26.93
C ARG A 350 -12.56 33.64 -27.87
N SER A 351 -11.68 32.88 -28.53
CA SER A 351 -10.77 33.44 -29.55
C SER A 351 -11.52 33.98 -30.79
N ARG A 352 -12.68 33.36 -31.12
CA ARG A 352 -13.59 33.83 -32.19
C ARG A 352 -14.07 35.27 -31.97
N SER A 353 -14.38 35.64 -30.72
CA SER A 353 -14.87 36.99 -30.40
C SER A 353 -13.85 38.09 -30.70
N SER A 354 -12.54 37.77 -30.59
CA SER A 354 -11.45 38.69 -30.91
C SER A 354 -11.21 38.83 -32.42
N ALA A 355 -11.38 37.75 -33.19
CA ALA A 355 -11.13 37.71 -34.64
C ALA A 355 -12.30 38.28 -35.50
N MET A 356 -13.51 38.25 -34.98
CA MET A 356 -14.68 38.81 -35.71
C MET A 356 -14.62 40.33 -35.97
N LEU A 357 -13.75 41.04 -35.25
CA LEU A 357 -13.55 42.49 -35.43
C LEU A 357 -12.84 42.85 -36.75
N ASP A 358 -12.17 41.88 -37.41
CA ASP A 358 -11.32 42.12 -38.59
C ASP A 358 -11.92 41.49 -39.90
N GLY A 359 -13.18 41.10 -39.92
CA GLY A 359 -13.82 40.57 -41.13
C GLY A 359 -13.48 39.09 -41.46
N HIS A 360 -12.92 38.35 -40.50
CA HIS A 360 -12.59 36.94 -40.65
C HIS A 360 -13.68 36.04 -40.05
N GLN A 361 -13.86 34.86 -40.66
CA GLN A 361 -14.78 33.85 -40.18
C GLN A 361 -14.04 32.71 -39.51
N ILE A 362 -14.49 32.31 -38.31
CA ILE A 362 -13.94 31.14 -37.62
C ILE A 362 -14.99 30.04 -37.64
N VAL A 363 -14.65 28.90 -38.23
CA VAL A 363 -15.47 27.69 -38.27
C VAL A 363 -14.83 26.63 -37.34
N VAL A 364 -15.60 26.13 -36.36
CA VAL A 364 -15.18 25.08 -35.45
C VAL A 364 -15.89 23.79 -35.80
N GLN A 365 -15.14 22.74 -36.09
CA GLN A 365 -15.65 21.38 -36.33
C GLN A 365 -15.07 20.47 -35.23
N MET A 366 -15.94 19.76 -34.54
CA MET A 366 -15.52 18.80 -33.50
C MET A 366 -16.10 17.44 -33.80
N ASP A 367 -15.33 16.41 -33.56
CA ASP A 367 -15.81 15.03 -33.55
C ASP A 367 -16.88 14.86 -32.45
N GLU A 368 -17.89 14.01 -32.70
CA GLU A 368 -18.98 13.74 -31.75
C GLU A 368 -18.53 12.93 -30.53
N ASP A 369 -17.27 12.48 -30.47
CA ASP A 369 -16.70 11.73 -29.36
C ASP A 369 -16.70 12.57 -28.08
N PRO A 370 -17.44 12.16 -27.02
CA PRO A 370 -17.51 12.91 -25.76
C PRO A 370 -16.14 13.08 -25.08
N GLU A 371 -15.21 12.14 -25.28
CA GLU A 371 -13.85 12.20 -24.69
C GLU A 371 -13.01 13.34 -25.30
N LEU A 372 -13.33 13.79 -26.50
CA LEU A 372 -12.63 14.87 -27.20
C LEU A 372 -13.18 16.27 -26.86
N GLN A 373 -14.33 16.35 -26.20
CA GLN A 373 -14.93 17.65 -25.85
C GLN A 373 -14.17 18.36 -24.72
N THR A 374 -13.39 17.60 -23.93
CA THR A 374 -12.66 18.11 -22.77
C THR A 374 -11.21 17.68 -22.82
N VAL A 375 -10.30 18.63 -22.67
CA VAL A 375 -8.85 18.39 -22.60
C VAL A 375 -8.29 18.84 -21.26
N TRP A 376 -7.29 18.12 -20.75
CA TRP A 376 -6.62 18.43 -19.48
C TRP A 376 -5.45 19.40 -19.69
N VAL A 377 -5.74 20.69 -19.61
CA VAL A 377 -4.79 21.77 -19.88
C VAL A 377 -4.91 22.91 -18.84
N ASP A 378 -3.92 23.80 -18.80
CA ASP A 378 -4.04 25.06 -18.08
C ASP A 378 -4.88 26.03 -18.92
N PRO A 379 -6.06 26.48 -18.40
CA PRO A 379 -6.99 27.31 -19.19
C PRO A 379 -6.38 28.64 -19.65
N SER A 380 -5.51 29.24 -18.83
CA SER A 380 -4.89 30.54 -19.13
C SER A 380 -3.80 30.43 -20.19
N LEU A 381 -3.00 29.35 -20.10
CA LEU A 381 -1.96 29.08 -21.08
C LEU A 381 -2.53 28.63 -22.42
N PHE A 382 -3.56 27.77 -22.42
CA PHE A 382 -4.19 27.34 -23.65
C PHE A 382 -5.01 28.41 -24.35
N ARG A 383 -5.59 29.33 -23.60
CA ARG A 383 -6.14 30.55 -24.17
C ARG A 383 -5.07 31.32 -24.96
N LEU A 384 -3.88 31.50 -24.40
CA LEU A 384 -2.77 32.17 -25.08
C LEU A 384 -2.35 31.42 -26.35
N VAL A 385 -2.37 30.06 -26.34
CA VAL A 385 -2.10 29.23 -27.53
C VAL A 385 -3.10 29.54 -28.63
N PHE A 386 -4.40 29.48 -28.32
CA PHE A 386 -5.45 29.75 -29.30
C PHE A 386 -5.40 31.19 -29.82
N ASP A 387 -5.23 32.18 -28.94
CA ASP A 387 -5.15 33.59 -29.33
C ASP A 387 -3.97 33.80 -30.28
N ASN A 388 -2.79 33.25 -30.03
CA ASN A 388 -1.62 33.36 -30.92
C ASN A 388 -1.84 32.68 -32.27
N LEU A 389 -2.42 31.48 -32.30
CA LEU A 389 -2.61 30.73 -33.53
C LEU A 389 -3.71 31.36 -34.41
N VAL A 390 -4.80 31.79 -33.81
CA VAL A 390 -5.90 32.48 -34.52
C VAL A 390 -5.44 33.85 -35.03
N GLU A 391 -4.69 34.62 -34.24
CA GLU A 391 -4.15 35.89 -34.69
C GLU A 391 -3.18 35.70 -35.85
N ASN A 392 -2.29 34.69 -35.79
CA ASN A 392 -1.40 34.36 -36.91
C ASN A 392 -2.15 34.00 -38.17
N ALA A 393 -3.22 33.21 -38.07
CA ALA A 393 -4.08 32.83 -39.19
C ALA A 393 -4.80 34.04 -39.81
N CYS A 394 -5.41 34.90 -39.00
CA CYS A 394 -6.06 36.13 -39.47
C CYS A 394 -5.10 37.07 -40.17
N GLN A 395 -3.89 37.25 -39.59
CA GLN A 395 -2.89 38.12 -40.19
C GLN A 395 -2.31 37.57 -41.51
N ALA A 396 -2.38 36.23 -41.75
CA ALA A 396 -2.00 35.63 -43.03
C ALA A 396 -3.05 35.88 -44.15
N MET A 397 -4.27 36.26 -43.79
CA MET A 397 -5.41 36.47 -44.68
C MET A 397 -5.83 37.95 -44.77
N LYS A 398 -4.99 38.80 -45.32
CA LYS A 398 -5.20 40.29 -45.36
C LYS A 398 -6.53 40.78 -45.92
N SER A 399 -7.18 40.00 -46.79
CA SER A 399 -8.47 40.35 -47.45
C SER A 399 -9.69 39.66 -46.82
N GLY A 400 -9.54 39.17 -45.56
CA GLY A 400 -10.53 38.31 -44.95
C GLY A 400 -10.36 36.86 -45.38
N GLY A 401 -10.99 35.92 -44.65
CA GLY A 401 -10.93 34.50 -44.93
C GLY A 401 -11.53 33.66 -43.83
N THR A 402 -11.34 32.35 -43.91
CA THR A 402 -11.88 31.42 -42.94
C THR A 402 -10.74 30.71 -42.18
N VAL A 403 -10.78 30.79 -40.86
CA VAL A 403 -9.98 29.96 -39.98
C VAL A 403 -10.78 28.74 -39.56
N GLN A 404 -10.32 27.54 -39.90
CA GLN A 404 -10.98 26.29 -39.56
C GLN A 404 -10.27 25.66 -38.36
N ILE A 405 -11.02 25.34 -37.31
CA ILE A 405 -10.52 24.60 -36.15
C ILE A 405 -11.19 23.24 -36.15
N VAL A 406 -10.39 22.17 -36.30
CA VAL A 406 -10.89 20.79 -36.35
C VAL A 406 -10.29 20.02 -35.15
N VAL A 407 -11.17 19.31 -34.44
CA VAL A 407 -10.78 18.48 -33.30
C VAL A 407 -11.18 17.05 -33.56
N HIS A 408 -10.21 16.14 -33.54
CA HIS A 408 -10.46 14.71 -33.75
C HIS A 408 -9.46 13.86 -32.94
N ARG A 409 -9.69 12.54 -32.89
CA ARG A 409 -8.79 11.61 -32.19
C ARG A 409 -7.47 11.46 -32.95
N GLY A 410 -6.37 11.51 -32.24
CA GLY A 410 -5.03 11.31 -32.77
C GLY A 410 -4.24 10.30 -31.96
N GLN A 411 -2.96 10.23 -32.27
CA GLN A 411 -1.97 9.46 -31.49
C GLN A 411 -0.77 10.32 -31.19
N LEU A 412 -0.27 10.22 -29.96
CA LEU A 412 0.97 10.85 -29.50
C LEU A 412 1.87 9.77 -28.91
N ARG A 413 3.00 9.52 -29.59
CA ARG A 413 3.95 8.46 -29.17
C ARG A 413 3.34 7.06 -29.01
N GLY A 414 2.28 6.77 -29.80
CA GLY A 414 1.59 5.48 -29.73
C GLY A 414 0.42 5.43 -28.76
N GLU A 415 0.22 6.46 -27.95
CA GLU A 415 -0.90 6.58 -27.02
C GLU A 415 -2.05 7.42 -27.59
N PRO A 416 -3.31 7.19 -27.17
CA PRO A 416 -4.45 8.00 -27.59
C PRO A 416 -4.26 9.47 -27.22
N ALA A 417 -4.56 10.37 -28.17
CA ALA A 417 -4.37 11.80 -28.02
C ALA A 417 -5.53 12.58 -28.62
N VAL A 418 -5.66 13.83 -28.21
CA VAL A 418 -6.50 14.82 -28.90
C VAL A 418 -5.65 15.51 -29.95
N ARG A 419 -6.13 15.52 -31.21
CA ARG A 419 -5.51 16.25 -32.30
C ARG A 419 -6.39 17.48 -32.62
N ILE A 420 -5.76 18.67 -32.52
CA ILE A 420 -6.40 19.95 -32.82
C ILE A 420 -5.68 20.55 -34.00
N GLU A 421 -6.39 20.76 -35.09
CA GLU A 421 -5.89 21.39 -36.30
C GLU A 421 -6.48 22.80 -36.44
N ILE A 422 -5.61 23.79 -36.65
CA ILE A 422 -5.99 25.17 -36.92
C ILE A 422 -5.46 25.51 -38.31
N ALA A 423 -6.38 25.59 -39.25
CA ALA A 423 -6.09 25.81 -40.67
C ALA A 423 -6.53 27.20 -41.12
N ASP A 424 -5.70 27.88 -41.88
CA ASP A 424 -6.02 29.13 -42.59
C ASP A 424 -5.84 28.96 -44.11
N SER A 425 -6.56 29.78 -44.85
CA SER A 425 -6.46 29.88 -46.32
C SER A 425 -5.62 31.08 -46.78
N GLY A 426 -4.63 31.44 -45.96
CA GLY A 426 -3.76 32.59 -46.20
C GLY A 426 -2.67 32.37 -47.22
N GLN A 427 -1.68 33.25 -47.20
CA GLN A 427 -0.55 33.21 -48.15
C GLN A 427 0.37 32.02 -48.02
N GLY A 428 0.28 31.22 -46.92
CA GLY A 428 1.16 30.12 -46.66
C GLY A 428 2.61 30.56 -46.39
N MET A 429 3.52 29.57 -46.36
CA MET A 429 4.96 29.76 -46.11
C MET A 429 5.80 28.94 -47.08
N GLU A 430 6.87 29.58 -47.59
CA GLU A 430 7.96 28.88 -48.31
C GLU A 430 8.65 27.90 -47.35
N GLN A 431 9.27 26.83 -47.89
CA GLN A 431 9.92 25.80 -47.12
C GLN A 431 10.93 26.35 -46.10
N GLY A 432 11.79 27.27 -46.52
CA GLY A 432 12.83 27.87 -45.62
C GLY A 432 12.23 28.73 -44.50
N VAL A 433 11.04 29.31 -44.70
CA VAL A 433 10.29 30.04 -43.65
C VAL A 433 9.64 29.08 -42.72
N ARG A 434 9.04 27.98 -43.21
CA ARG A 434 8.36 26.95 -42.43
C ARG A 434 9.37 26.27 -41.45
N GLU A 435 10.56 25.90 -41.91
CA GLU A 435 11.60 25.26 -41.10
C GLU A 435 12.05 26.12 -39.93
N ARG A 436 11.96 27.44 -40.03
CA ARG A 436 12.36 28.40 -39.01
C ARG A 436 11.22 29.06 -38.24
N ALA A 437 9.98 28.71 -38.59
CA ALA A 437 8.81 29.38 -38.01
C ALA A 437 8.68 29.23 -36.48
N LEU A 438 9.32 28.19 -35.90
CA LEU A 438 9.41 27.96 -34.46
C LEU A 438 10.66 28.57 -33.81
N ASP A 439 11.57 29.14 -34.58
CA ASP A 439 12.77 29.81 -34.05
C ASP A 439 12.37 31.13 -33.37
N PRO A 440 12.86 31.42 -32.18
CA PRO A 440 12.60 32.69 -31.48
C PRO A 440 13.08 33.90 -32.31
N PHE A 441 12.27 34.95 -32.34
CA PHE A 441 12.48 36.21 -33.07
C PHE A 441 12.49 36.07 -34.61
N PHE A 442 12.22 34.89 -35.14
CA PHE A 442 12.10 34.73 -36.61
C PHE A 442 10.69 35.18 -37.04
N THR A 443 10.62 36.15 -37.93
CA THR A 443 9.38 36.66 -38.51
C THR A 443 9.61 37.18 -39.90
N THR A 444 8.66 36.95 -40.80
CA THR A 444 8.61 37.54 -42.14
C THR A 444 7.77 38.83 -42.17
N ARG A 445 7.13 39.19 -41.05
CA ARG A 445 6.21 40.34 -40.94
C ARG A 445 6.87 41.53 -40.28
N PRO A 446 6.70 42.75 -40.86
CA PRO A 446 7.32 43.96 -40.31
C PRO A 446 6.88 44.29 -38.86
N SER A 447 5.63 43.96 -38.50
CA SER A 447 5.06 44.24 -37.16
C SER A 447 5.10 43.03 -36.21
N GLY A 448 5.61 41.88 -36.64
CA GLY A 448 5.67 40.65 -35.86
C GLY A 448 6.82 40.67 -34.82
N THR A 449 6.63 40.06 -33.67
CA THR A 449 7.66 39.89 -32.64
C THR A 449 8.50 38.62 -32.87
N GLY A 450 8.00 37.65 -33.68
CA GLY A 450 8.63 36.35 -33.89
C GLY A 450 8.63 35.46 -32.64
N LEU A 451 7.86 35.79 -31.61
CA LEU A 451 7.78 35.03 -30.35
C LEU A 451 6.47 34.22 -30.20
N GLY A 452 5.44 34.51 -30.99
CA GLY A 452 4.13 33.87 -30.85
C GLY A 452 4.17 32.35 -30.97
N LEU A 453 4.72 31.81 -32.09
CA LEU A 453 4.84 30.36 -32.32
C LEU A 453 5.80 29.67 -31.36
N PRO A 454 6.99 30.22 -31.02
CA PRO A 454 7.84 29.71 -29.94
C PRO A 454 7.17 29.62 -28.56
N ILE A 455 6.31 30.59 -28.21
CA ILE A 455 5.51 30.55 -26.97
C ILE A 455 4.49 29.41 -27.04
N VAL A 456 3.80 29.24 -28.17
CA VAL A 456 2.87 28.11 -28.39
C VAL A 456 3.59 26.78 -28.23
N HIS A 457 4.73 26.60 -28.89
CA HIS A 457 5.53 25.37 -28.81
C HIS A 457 5.87 25.02 -27.36
N ARG A 458 6.40 25.98 -26.59
CA ARG A 458 6.75 25.78 -25.18
C ARG A 458 5.56 25.43 -24.30
N ILE A 459 4.39 26.04 -24.54
CA ILE A 459 3.18 25.74 -23.78
C ILE A 459 2.71 24.31 -24.08
N VAL A 460 2.68 23.94 -25.34
CA VAL A 460 2.26 22.60 -25.79
C VAL A 460 3.21 21.53 -25.24
N GLU A 461 4.54 21.74 -25.34
CA GLU A 461 5.56 20.87 -24.78
C GLU A 461 5.43 20.72 -23.26
N ALA A 462 5.21 21.82 -22.52
CA ALA A 462 4.97 21.79 -21.08
C ALA A 462 3.71 21.00 -20.69
N HIS A 463 2.75 20.86 -21.61
CA HIS A 463 1.58 20.00 -21.45
C HIS A 463 1.84 18.54 -21.90
N GLY A 464 3.06 18.18 -22.29
CA GLY A 464 3.42 16.86 -22.80
C GLY A 464 2.94 16.60 -24.21
N GLY A 465 2.53 17.64 -24.93
CA GLY A 465 2.05 17.58 -26.30
C GLY A 465 3.16 17.81 -27.35
N GLU A 466 2.76 17.78 -28.61
CA GLU A 466 3.61 18.07 -29.78
C GLU A 466 2.89 19.06 -30.73
N ILE A 467 3.69 19.86 -31.46
CA ILE A 467 3.19 20.79 -32.48
C ILE A 467 3.81 20.46 -33.84
N HIS A 468 3.01 20.45 -34.89
CA HIS A 468 3.44 20.28 -36.28
C HIS A 468 2.91 21.41 -37.15
N LEU A 469 3.70 21.84 -38.11
CA LEU A 469 3.36 22.89 -39.07
C LEU A 469 3.43 22.32 -40.46
N ASP A 470 2.29 22.38 -41.17
CA ASP A 470 2.18 22.12 -42.61
C ASP A 470 1.75 23.38 -43.34
N SER A 471 2.55 23.85 -44.30
CA SER A 471 2.28 25.07 -45.05
C SER A 471 2.93 25.02 -46.41
N GLU A 472 2.26 25.55 -47.40
CA GLU A 472 2.74 25.71 -48.76
C GLU A 472 2.35 27.12 -49.26
N GLU A 473 3.25 27.77 -49.96
CA GLU A 473 3.06 29.13 -50.48
C GLU A 473 1.79 29.19 -51.37
N GLY A 474 0.89 30.11 -51.08
CA GLY A 474 -0.37 30.27 -51.78
C GLY A 474 -1.51 29.32 -51.35
N HIS A 475 -1.26 28.34 -50.52
CA HIS A 475 -2.26 27.33 -50.10
C HIS A 475 -2.67 27.41 -48.63
N GLY A 476 -2.06 28.35 -47.84
CA GLY A 476 -2.37 28.54 -46.44
C GLY A 476 -1.50 27.75 -45.47
N THR A 477 -1.92 27.66 -44.20
CA THR A 477 -1.15 26.97 -43.15
C THR A 477 -2.08 26.10 -42.29
N ILE A 478 -1.63 24.92 -41.91
CA ILE A 478 -2.24 24.04 -40.92
C ILE A 478 -1.27 23.87 -39.73
N VAL A 479 -1.72 24.30 -38.57
CA VAL A 479 -1.01 24.03 -37.29
C VAL A 479 -1.71 22.92 -36.60
N THR A 480 -1.03 21.81 -36.36
CA THR A 480 -1.54 20.63 -35.66
C THR A 480 -0.95 20.57 -34.24
N LEU A 481 -1.82 20.52 -33.24
CA LEU A 481 -1.47 20.28 -31.84
C LEU A 481 -1.90 18.87 -31.44
N LEU A 482 -0.99 18.10 -30.86
CA LEU A 482 -1.28 16.78 -30.27
C LEU A 482 -1.15 16.89 -28.77
N LEU A 483 -2.20 16.50 -28.03
CA LEU A 483 -2.25 16.56 -26.56
C LEU A 483 -2.64 15.21 -25.98
N PRO A 484 -2.06 14.78 -24.85
CA PRO A 484 -2.45 13.55 -24.17
C PRO A 484 -3.94 13.57 -23.80
N LEU A 485 -4.63 12.44 -24.01
CA LEU A 485 -6.01 12.23 -23.58
C LEU A 485 -6.02 11.85 -22.09
N GLY A 486 -6.83 12.53 -21.28
CA GLY A 486 -7.01 12.23 -19.87
C GLY A 486 -6.13 13.02 -18.89
N PRO A 487 -6.32 12.80 -17.59
CA PRO A 487 -5.54 13.45 -16.55
C PRO A 487 -4.07 13.02 -16.61
N PRO A 488 -3.10 13.89 -16.21
CA PRO A 488 -1.70 13.51 -16.18
C PRO A 488 -1.46 12.35 -15.21
N ALA A 489 -0.63 11.38 -15.61
CA ALA A 489 -0.26 10.21 -14.77
C ALA A 489 0.33 10.59 -13.39
N GLU A 490 0.84 11.81 -13.22
CA GLU A 490 1.32 12.32 -11.92
C GLU A 490 0.20 12.71 -10.94
N ALA A 491 -1.05 12.81 -11.36
CA ALA A 491 -2.17 13.06 -10.44
C ALA A 491 -2.47 11.86 -9.53
N GLU A 492 -2.00 10.65 -9.87
CA GLU A 492 -2.09 9.46 -9.02
C GLU A 492 -0.97 9.36 -7.97
N LEU A 493 0.08 10.20 -8.05
CA LEU A 493 1.22 10.23 -7.11
C LEU A 493 1.15 11.33 -6.05
N THR A 494 0.06 12.04 -5.90
CA THR A 494 -0.25 12.67 -4.63
C THR A 494 -0.69 11.51 -3.72
N PRO A 495 0.13 11.07 -2.72
CA PRO A 495 -0.39 10.17 -1.73
C PRO A 495 -1.53 10.96 -1.10
N GLY A 496 -2.74 10.56 -1.42
CA GLY A 496 -3.87 10.90 -0.60
C GLY A 496 -3.41 10.59 0.81
N VAL A 497 -3.30 11.60 1.65
CA VAL A 497 -3.29 11.42 3.09
C VAL A 497 -4.52 10.56 3.31
N ALA A 498 -4.32 9.24 3.40
CA ALA A 498 -5.30 8.34 3.93
C ALA A 498 -5.52 8.86 5.35
N THR A 499 -6.49 9.74 5.48
CA THR A 499 -7.08 10.08 6.77
C THR A 499 -7.63 8.76 7.26
N ILE A 500 -6.81 8.04 8.05
CA ILE A 500 -7.28 6.94 8.88
C ILE A 500 -8.25 7.63 9.85
N VAL A 501 -9.52 7.64 9.45
CA VAL A 501 -10.62 7.93 10.37
C VAL A 501 -10.62 6.73 11.33
N VAL A 502 -9.90 6.88 12.45
CA VAL A 502 -10.11 6.05 13.62
C VAL A 502 -11.52 6.41 14.09
N GLN A 503 -12.52 5.63 13.65
CA GLN A 503 -13.82 5.59 14.29
C GLN A 503 -13.59 5.13 15.73
N GLN A 504 -13.46 6.08 16.65
CA GLN A 504 -13.77 5.85 18.05
C GLN A 504 -15.27 5.54 18.13
N GLU A 505 -15.62 4.26 18.11
CA GLU A 505 -16.91 3.81 18.65
C GLU A 505 -16.98 4.24 20.11
N ARG A 506 -17.71 5.32 20.35
CA ARG A 506 -18.22 5.64 21.68
C ARG A 506 -19.31 4.62 21.97
N SER A 507 -19.00 3.67 22.85
CA SER A 507 -19.98 2.88 23.58
C SER A 507 -20.84 3.81 24.44
N ALA A 508 -22.14 3.77 24.18
CA ALA A 508 -23.19 4.08 25.15
C ALA A 508 -23.81 2.75 25.59
#